data_1823fbc7750c4e14480c44cda40bcd5e
#
_entry.id   1823fbc7750c4e14480c44cda40bcd5e
#
_cell.length_a   1.000
_cell.length_b   1.000
_cell.length_c   1.000
_cell.angle_alpha   90.00
_cell.angle_beta   90.00
_cell.angle_gamma   90.00
#
_symmetry.space_group_name_H-M   'P 1'
#
loop_
_entity.id
_entity.type
_entity.pdbx_description
1 polymer ?
#
loop_
_entity_poly.entity_id
_entity_poly.type
_entity_poly.pdbx_seq_one_letter_code
_entity_poly.pdbx_strand_id
1 'polypeptide(L)'
;YQVEGGKEITLDLKVEEEKQRPVATLSRVMAYNADNKQCLNLTSKAKNGQLQWKAPAGHWNIITLYIGKTFQKVKRAAPGGEGYVMNHLDKGAVKRYFANFDKAFKENKTNFPHTFFNDSYEVYGADWTPDFLEQFARRRGYKLEEHFPEFIAQDRNETTARIVSDYRETISDLLIENFSTQWTNWAHGHGSITRNQAHGSPANLIDTYASVDIPECEGFGLSQFHIKGLRQDSLTRKNDSDLSMLKYASSAAHIAGKPYTSSETFTWLTEHFRTSLSQCKPDMDLMFVSGVNHMFFHGTPYSPKEAKWPGWKFYASIDMSPTNNIWQDAPAFFEYITRCQSFLQMGKPDNDFLV
;
A
#
# COMPACT_ATOMS: atom_id res chain seq x y z
N TYR A 1 25.45 -21.09 -0.05
CA TYR A 1 26.44 -22.13 0.15
C TYR A 1 27.74 -21.72 -0.54
N GLN A 2 28.90 -21.99 0.10
CA GLN A 2 30.23 -21.78 -0.48
C GLN A 2 30.84 -23.12 -0.88
N VAL A 3 31.41 -23.20 -2.08
CA VAL A 3 31.88 -24.45 -2.70
C VAL A 3 33.23 -24.24 -3.39
N GLU A 4 34.18 -25.13 -3.14
CA GLU A 4 35.42 -25.21 -3.92
C GLU A 4 35.16 -26.02 -5.20
N GLY A 5 35.66 -25.51 -6.32
CA GLY A 5 35.58 -26.17 -7.62
C GLY A 5 36.46 -27.44 -7.70
N GLY A 6 36.18 -28.24 -8.75
CA GLY A 6 36.89 -29.49 -9.04
C GLY A 6 36.30 -30.73 -8.37
N LYS A 7 35.41 -30.59 -7.39
CA LYS A 7 34.76 -31.70 -6.70
C LYS A 7 33.28 -31.81 -7.12
N GLU A 8 32.75 -33.03 -7.07
CA GLU A 8 31.31 -33.25 -7.16
C GLU A 8 30.69 -32.96 -5.79
N ILE A 9 29.63 -32.16 -5.77
CA ILE A 9 28.93 -31.78 -4.55
C ILE A 9 27.46 -32.23 -4.61
N THR A 10 26.93 -32.55 -3.44
CA THR A 10 25.49 -32.74 -3.23
C THR A 10 25.04 -31.77 -2.13
N LEU A 11 24.14 -30.89 -2.46
CA LEU A 11 23.54 -29.94 -1.49
C LEU A 11 22.06 -30.28 -1.29
N ASP A 12 21.65 -30.34 -0.05
CA ASP A 12 20.22 -30.38 0.30
C ASP A 12 19.66 -28.93 0.20
N LEU A 13 18.67 -28.79 -0.65
CA LEU A 13 17.99 -27.52 -0.93
C LEU A 13 16.61 -27.44 -0.24
N LYS A 14 16.30 -28.38 0.67
CA LYS A 14 15.06 -28.32 1.42
C LYS A 14 15.18 -27.19 2.43
N VAL A 15 14.17 -26.33 2.46
CA VAL A 15 14.01 -25.35 3.54
C VAL A 15 13.42 -26.09 4.74
N GLU A 16 14.07 -25.99 5.89
CA GLU A 16 13.47 -26.48 7.14
C GLU A 16 12.17 -25.70 7.38
N GLU A 17 11.10 -26.42 7.64
CA GLU A 17 9.82 -25.83 7.98
C GLU A 17 9.93 -25.14 9.35
N GLU A 18 10.18 -23.85 9.35
CA GLU A 18 9.92 -23.04 10.54
C GLU A 18 8.43 -23.06 10.82
N LYS A 19 8.03 -23.34 12.07
CA LYS A 19 6.64 -23.48 12.54
C LYS A 19 5.69 -22.34 12.15
N GLN A 20 6.18 -21.27 11.53
CA GLN A 20 5.43 -20.09 11.15
C GLN A 20 5.52 -19.71 9.65
N ARG A 21 6.30 -20.42 8.85
CA ARG A 21 6.44 -20.18 7.41
C ARG A 21 6.13 -21.45 6.63
N PRO A 22 4.95 -21.56 6.05
CA PRO A 22 4.61 -22.71 5.21
C PRO A 22 5.48 -22.74 3.97
N VAL A 23 5.68 -23.95 3.49
CA VAL A 23 6.54 -24.39 2.39
C VAL A 23 6.74 -23.33 1.30
N ALA A 24 7.96 -22.81 1.23
CA ALA A 24 8.41 -22.00 0.11
C ALA A 24 8.85 -22.91 -1.05
N THR A 25 8.50 -22.54 -2.27
CA THR A 25 8.88 -23.27 -3.48
C THR A 25 10.20 -22.76 -4.02
N LEU A 26 11.14 -23.65 -4.29
CA LEU A 26 12.41 -23.32 -4.94
C LEU A 26 12.14 -22.76 -6.35
N SER A 27 12.60 -21.55 -6.61
CA SER A 27 12.44 -20.85 -7.88
C SER A 27 13.73 -20.82 -8.70
N ARG A 28 14.88 -20.54 -8.05
CA ARG A 28 16.18 -20.45 -8.74
C ARG A 28 17.29 -21.06 -7.89
N VAL A 29 18.25 -21.62 -8.57
CA VAL A 29 19.56 -22.02 -8.02
C VAL A 29 20.61 -21.39 -8.93
N MET A 30 21.37 -20.44 -8.37
CA MET A 30 22.38 -19.69 -9.11
C MET A 30 23.74 -19.89 -8.46
N ALA A 31 24.77 -20.09 -9.27
CA ALA A 31 26.15 -20.21 -8.82
C ALA A 31 26.99 -19.06 -9.38
N TYR A 32 27.75 -18.39 -8.51
CA TYR A 32 28.59 -17.24 -8.85
C TYR A 32 30.05 -17.56 -8.51
N ASN A 33 30.91 -17.44 -9.49
CA ASN A 33 32.33 -17.62 -9.32
C ASN A 33 32.96 -16.34 -8.72
N ALA A 34 33.55 -16.45 -7.55
CA ALA A 34 34.16 -15.31 -6.87
C ALA A 34 35.41 -14.79 -7.57
N ASP A 35 36.12 -15.66 -8.34
CA ASP A 35 37.39 -15.34 -8.93
C ASP A 35 37.26 -14.62 -10.29
N ASN A 36 36.25 -14.96 -11.09
CA ASN A 36 36.10 -14.46 -12.45
C ASN A 36 34.70 -13.88 -12.76
N LYS A 37 33.81 -13.74 -11.78
CA LYS A 37 32.46 -13.22 -11.88
C LYS A 37 31.51 -14.00 -12.82
N GLN A 38 31.86 -15.24 -13.18
CA GLN A 38 30.98 -16.09 -13.96
C GLN A 38 29.71 -16.42 -13.17
N CYS A 39 28.54 -16.34 -13.82
CA CYS A 39 27.27 -16.75 -13.26
C CYS A 39 26.69 -17.92 -14.02
N LEU A 40 26.20 -18.94 -13.32
CA LEU A 40 25.58 -20.15 -13.88
C LEU A 40 24.21 -20.39 -13.27
N ASN A 41 23.22 -20.62 -14.11
CA ASN A 41 21.89 -21.05 -13.66
C ASN A 41 21.88 -22.59 -13.53
N LEU A 42 21.76 -23.08 -12.31
CA LEU A 42 21.74 -24.49 -11.96
C LEU A 42 20.33 -25.02 -11.65
N THR A 43 19.28 -24.23 -11.85
CA THR A 43 17.90 -24.56 -11.45
C THR A 43 17.45 -25.90 -12.04
N SER A 44 17.78 -26.19 -13.30
CA SER A 44 17.42 -27.45 -13.95
C SER A 44 18.14 -28.69 -13.42
N LYS A 45 19.25 -28.48 -12.68
CA LYS A 45 20.03 -29.55 -12.02
C LYS A 45 19.50 -29.87 -10.62
N ALA A 46 18.69 -28.99 -10.04
CA ALA A 46 18.02 -29.23 -8.77
C ALA A 46 16.85 -30.21 -8.97
N LYS A 47 16.92 -31.39 -8.36
CA LYS A 47 15.90 -32.44 -8.43
C LYS A 47 15.57 -32.95 -7.03
N ASN A 48 14.30 -33.17 -6.74
CA ASN A 48 13.83 -33.72 -5.48
C ASN A 48 14.39 -33.02 -4.21
N GLY A 49 14.59 -31.70 -4.30
CA GLY A 49 15.14 -30.89 -3.20
C GLY A 49 16.66 -31.03 -3.01
N GLN A 50 17.37 -31.59 -3.99
CA GLN A 50 18.84 -31.72 -3.96
C GLN A 50 19.47 -31.15 -5.22
N LEU A 51 20.63 -30.55 -5.09
CA LEU A 51 21.51 -30.16 -6.19
C LEU A 51 22.70 -31.10 -6.23
N GLN A 52 22.86 -31.81 -7.33
CA GLN A 52 24.11 -32.54 -7.65
C GLN A 52 24.84 -31.77 -8.75
N TRP A 53 26.06 -31.33 -8.45
CA TRP A 53 26.82 -30.52 -9.37
C TRP A 53 28.33 -30.72 -9.24
N LYS A 54 28.98 -30.90 -10.36
CA LYS A 54 30.44 -30.84 -10.42
C LYS A 54 30.85 -29.41 -10.75
N ALA A 55 31.30 -28.68 -9.75
CA ALA A 55 31.71 -27.30 -9.88
C ALA A 55 32.96 -27.18 -10.75
N PRO A 56 33.02 -26.27 -11.74
CA PRO A 56 34.28 -25.90 -12.41
C PRO A 56 35.31 -25.39 -11.38
N ALA A 57 36.61 -25.33 -11.78
CA ALA A 57 37.67 -24.81 -10.91
C ALA A 57 37.31 -23.37 -10.40
N GLY A 58 37.76 -23.05 -9.20
CA GLY A 58 37.55 -21.75 -8.56
C GLY A 58 36.62 -21.80 -7.32
N HIS A 59 36.33 -20.64 -6.74
CA HIS A 59 35.47 -20.50 -5.57
C HIS A 59 34.08 -20.09 -5.98
N TRP A 60 33.07 -20.84 -5.56
CA TRP A 60 31.70 -20.62 -5.97
C TRP A 60 30.80 -20.32 -4.78
N ASN A 61 29.94 -19.29 -4.95
CA ASN A 61 28.82 -19.00 -4.06
C ASN A 61 27.53 -19.46 -4.72
N ILE A 62 26.79 -20.36 -4.09
CA ILE A 62 25.48 -20.81 -4.55
C ILE A 62 24.41 -20.09 -3.75
N ILE A 63 23.52 -19.39 -4.46
CA ILE A 63 22.38 -18.68 -3.90
C ILE A 63 21.11 -19.33 -4.43
N THR A 64 20.17 -19.60 -3.53
CA THR A 64 18.88 -20.21 -3.83
C THR A 64 17.77 -19.21 -3.53
N LEU A 65 16.86 -19.04 -4.49
CA LEU A 65 15.65 -18.22 -4.33
C LEU A 65 14.45 -19.12 -4.08
N TYR A 66 13.75 -18.87 -2.99
CA TYR A 66 12.49 -19.52 -2.67
C TYR A 66 11.37 -18.49 -2.68
N ILE A 67 10.21 -18.89 -3.23
CA ILE A 67 9.00 -18.07 -3.23
C ILE A 67 8.01 -18.68 -2.24
N GLY A 68 7.66 -17.93 -1.24
CA GLY A 68 6.67 -18.29 -0.22
C GLY A 68 5.39 -17.46 -0.35
N LYS A 69 4.43 -17.77 0.50
CA LYS A 69 3.21 -16.97 0.66
C LYS A 69 3.26 -16.26 2.00
N THR A 70 2.73 -15.05 2.07
CA THR A 70 2.66 -14.29 3.33
C THR A 70 1.61 -14.87 4.29
N PHE A 71 0.60 -15.56 3.77
CA PHE A 71 -0.58 -16.04 4.51
C PHE A 71 -1.30 -14.93 5.30
N GLN A 72 -1.05 -13.68 4.94
CA GLN A 72 -1.77 -12.57 5.53
C GLN A 72 -3.26 -12.71 5.23
N LYS A 73 -4.06 -12.68 6.28
CA LYS A 73 -5.52 -12.68 6.17
C LYS A 73 -6.04 -11.25 6.10
N VAL A 74 -7.21 -11.12 5.47
CA VAL A 74 -7.99 -9.89 5.53
C VAL A 74 -8.30 -9.57 6.99
N LYS A 75 -7.96 -8.36 7.40
CA LYS A 75 -8.17 -7.87 8.76
C LYS A 75 -9.61 -7.44 8.94
N ARG A 76 -10.26 -7.90 10.00
CA ARG A 76 -11.64 -7.53 10.33
C ARG A 76 -12.65 -7.81 9.20
N ALA A 77 -12.48 -8.94 8.53
CA ALA A 77 -13.42 -9.35 7.49
C ALA A 77 -14.84 -9.47 8.06
N ALA A 78 -15.83 -9.08 7.27
CA ALA A 78 -17.22 -9.38 7.59
C ALA A 78 -17.45 -10.90 7.59
N PRO A 79 -18.43 -11.43 8.35
CA PRO A 79 -18.76 -12.86 8.32
C PRO A 79 -18.97 -13.35 6.89
N GLY A 80 -18.26 -14.40 6.49
CA GLY A 80 -18.25 -14.94 5.13
C GLY A 80 -17.32 -14.24 4.15
N GLY A 81 -16.62 -13.17 4.59
CA GLY A 81 -15.60 -12.47 3.81
C GLY A 81 -14.17 -12.82 4.22
N GLU A 82 -13.99 -13.81 5.09
CA GLU A 82 -12.68 -14.25 5.56
C GLU A 82 -11.87 -14.83 4.39
N GLY A 83 -10.59 -14.52 4.36
CA GLY A 83 -9.70 -15.03 3.33
C GLY A 83 -8.30 -14.47 3.41
N TYR A 84 -7.48 -14.89 2.48
CA TYR A 84 -6.13 -14.36 2.30
C TYR A 84 -6.16 -13.10 1.44
N VAL A 85 -5.24 -12.18 1.74
CA VAL A 85 -4.97 -11.02 0.88
C VAL A 85 -4.51 -11.50 -0.49
N MET A 86 -5.05 -10.92 -1.55
CA MET A 86 -4.64 -11.25 -2.91
C MET A 86 -3.23 -10.72 -3.23
N ASN A 87 -2.59 -11.27 -4.24
CA ASN A 87 -1.35 -10.69 -4.78
C ASN A 87 -1.67 -9.50 -5.69
N HIS A 88 -1.43 -8.29 -5.21
CA HIS A 88 -1.66 -7.05 -5.94
C HIS A 88 -0.69 -6.85 -7.12
N LEU A 89 0.44 -7.55 -7.12
CA LEU A 89 1.44 -7.51 -8.20
C LEU A 89 1.10 -8.46 -9.36
N ASP A 90 0.14 -9.37 -9.16
CA ASP A 90 -0.31 -10.34 -10.18
C ASP A 90 -1.57 -9.85 -10.87
N LYS A 91 -1.44 -9.43 -12.12
CA LYS A 91 -2.55 -8.97 -12.97
C LYS A 91 -3.71 -9.97 -13.03
N GLY A 92 -3.39 -11.26 -13.08
CA GLY A 92 -4.39 -12.33 -13.13
C GLY A 92 -5.14 -12.51 -11.81
N ALA A 93 -4.46 -12.37 -10.68
CA ALA A 93 -5.09 -12.42 -9.35
C ALA A 93 -6.06 -11.25 -9.18
N VAL A 94 -5.65 -10.05 -9.55
CA VAL A 94 -6.49 -8.85 -9.50
C VAL A 94 -7.73 -9.00 -10.39
N LYS A 95 -7.55 -9.50 -11.62
CA LYS A 95 -8.67 -9.76 -12.52
C LYS A 95 -9.67 -10.78 -11.95
N ARG A 96 -9.18 -11.86 -11.35
CA ARG A 96 -10.05 -12.86 -10.71
C ARG A 96 -10.80 -12.28 -9.51
N TYR A 97 -10.17 -11.41 -8.75
CA TYR A 97 -10.80 -10.72 -7.63
C TYR A 97 -12.00 -9.87 -8.10
N PHE A 98 -11.83 -9.04 -9.12
CA PHE A 98 -12.91 -8.20 -9.66
C PHE A 98 -14.04 -9.01 -10.29
N ALA A 99 -13.75 -10.16 -10.88
CA ALA A 99 -14.78 -11.03 -11.43
C ALA A 99 -15.81 -11.50 -10.39
N ASN A 100 -15.44 -11.54 -9.10
CA ASN A 100 -16.39 -11.85 -8.03
C ASN A 100 -17.42 -10.72 -7.85
N PHE A 101 -16.99 -9.47 -7.98
CA PHE A 101 -17.89 -8.32 -7.92
C PHE A 101 -18.79 -8.28 -9.16
N ASP A 102 -18.24 -8.49 -10.36
CA ASP A 102 -19.03 -8.58 -11.59
C ASP A 102 -20.15 -9.60 -11.45
N LYS A 103 -19.81 -10.78 -10.93
CA LYS A 103 -20.76 -11.86 -10.67
C LYS A 103 -21.83 -11.43 -9.66
N ALA A 104 -21.42 -10.87 -8.53
CA ALA A 104 -22.33 -10.49 -7.45
C ALA A 104 -23.32 -9.40 -7.91
N PHE A 105 -22.86 -8.35 -8.59
CA PHE A 105 -23.73 -7.29 -9.11
C PHE A 105 -24.73 -7.83 -10.16
N LYS A 106 -24.24 -8.69 -11.06
CA LYS A 106 -25.06 -9.31 -12.10
C LYS A 106 -26.15 -10.24 -11.52
N GLU A 107 -25.77 -11.12 -10.60
CA GLU A 107 -26.71 -12.10 -10.01
C GLU A 107 -27.77 -11.43 -9.16
N ASN A 108 -27.42 -10.37 -8.44
CA ASN A 108 -28.37 -9.62 -7.61
C ASN A 108 -29.09 -8.49 -8.35
N LYS A 109 -28.80 -8.28 -9.63
CA LYS A 109 -29.40 -7.23 -10.47
C LYS A 109 -29.32 -5.83 -9.82
N THR A 110 -28.22 -5.56 -9.15
CA THR A 110 -27.94 -4.27 -8.50
C THR A 110 -27.09 -3.39 -9.39
N ASN A 111 -27.26 -2.07 -9.29
CA ASN A 111 -26.41 -1.12 -9.98
C ASN A 111 -25.04 -1.06 -9.32
N PHE A 112 -24.02 -0.78 -10.11
CA PHE A 112 -22.70 -0.45 -9.57
C PHE A 112 -22.77 0.89 -8.83
N PRO A 113 -21.97 1.08 -7.76
CA PRO A 113 -21.87 2.35 -7.05
C PRO A 113 -21.25 3.41 -7.95
N HIS A 114 -21.55 4.67 -7.69
CA HIS A 114 -20.91 5.79 -8.39
C HIS A 114 -19.39 5.78 -8.19
N THR A 115 -18.93 5.50 -6.96
CA THR A 115 -17.50 5.51 -6.60
C THR A 115 -17.14 4.26 -5.83
N PHE A 116 -16.07 3.59 -6.28
CA PHE A 116 -15.40 2.56 -5.50
C PHE A 116 -14.28 3.17 -4.66
N PHE A 117 -14.17 2.73 -3.41
CA PHE A 117 -13.12 3.16 -2.49
C PHE A 117 -12.15 2.02 -2.18
N ASN A 118 -10.87 2.33 -2.19
CA ASN A 118 -9.81 1.49 -1.67
C ASN A 118 -9.06 2.24 -0.57
N ASP A 119 -9.07 1.66 0.61
CA ASP A 119 -8.41 2.14 1.83
C ASP A 119 -6.89 2.02 1.74
N SER A 120 -6.17 2.47 2.77
CA SER A 120 -4.71 2.42 2.85
C SER A 120 -4.16 1.02 2.59
N TYR A 121 -2.96 0.99 1.98
CA TYR A 121 -2.32 -0.28 1.63
C TYR A 121 -1.72 -0.95 2.87
N GLU A 122 -2.39 -1.97 3.37
CA GLU A 122 -1.98 -2.73 4.55
C GLU A 122 -1.51 -4.16 4.22
N VAL A 123 -0.80 -4.33 3.13
CA VAL A 123 -0.24 -5.63 2.73
C VAL A 123 1.24 -5.69 3.08
N TYR A 124 1.61 -6.60 3.97
CA TYR A 124 2.95 -6.67 4.54
C TYR A 124 3.74 -7.84 4.00
N GLY A 125 4.99 -7.58 3.61
CA GLY A 125 5.93 -8.60 3.12
C GLY A 125 5.55 -9.25 1.80
N ALA A 126 4.63 -8.66 1.03
CA ALA A 126 4.24 -9.12 -0.30
C ALA A 126 5.02 -8.31 -1.34
N ASP A 127 6.20 -8.78 -1.66
CA ASP A 127 7.21 -8.13 -2.49
C ASP A 127 7.59 -8.94 -3.74
N TRP A 128 6.77 -9.94 -4.09
CA TRP A 128 7.04 -10.85 -5.19
C TRP A 128 5.78 -11.30 -5.92
N THR A 129 5.94 -11.64 -7.21
CA THR A 129 4.92 -12.30 -8.04
C THR A 129 5.55 -13.45 -8.84
N PRO A 130 4.81 -14.47 -9.28
CA PRO A 130 5.39 -15.63 -9.96
C PRO A 130 6.27 -15.30 -11.17
N ASP A 131 5.95 -14.25 -11.92
CA ASP A 131 6.69 -13.79 -13.10
C ASP A 131 7.65 -12.60 -12.80
N PHE A 132 7.99 -12.37 -11.53
CA PHE A 132 8.76 -11.17 -11.13
C PHE A 132 10.09 -11.03 -11.87
N LEU A 133 10.88 -12.11 -11.99
CA LEU A 133 12.18 -12.06 -12.68
C LEU A 133 12.06 -11.69 -14.16
N GLU A 134 11.00 -12.16 -14.81
CA GLU A 134 10.71 -11.83 -16.21
C GLU A 134 10.27 -10.35 -16.35
N GLN A 135 9.43 -9.89 -15.43
CA GLN A 135 8.99 -8.49 -15.36
C GLN A 135 10.18 -7.56 -15.10
N PHE A 136 11.05 -7.91 -14.15
CA PHE A 136 12.26 -7.16 -13.85
C PHE A 136 13.17 -7.08 -15.09
N ALA A 137 13.51 -8.20 -15.71
CA ALA A 137 14.39 -8.23 -16.87
C ALA A 137 13.85 -7.41 -18.03
N ARG A 138 12.55 -7.48 -18.29
CA ARG A 138 11.88 -6.71 -19.35
C ARG A 138 11.92 -5.20 -19.09
N ARG A 139 11.79 -4.77 -17.83
CA ARG A 139 11.68 -3.37 -17.44
C ARG A 139 13.04 -2.71 -17.23
N ARG A 140 13.98 -3.44 -16.63
CA ARG A 140 15.30 -2.91 -16.24
C ARG A 140 16.39 -3.22 -17.25
N GLY A 141 16.14 -4.13 -18.20
CA GLY A 141 17.08 -4.46 -19.27
C GLY A 141 18.19 -5.44 -18.89
N TYR A 142 18.14 -5.98 -17.68
CA TYR A 142 19.07 -7.02 -17.20
C TYR A 142 18.34 -8.00 -16.27
N LYS A 143 18.98 -9.13 -15.95
CA LYS A 143 18.36 -10.17 -15.14
C LYS A 143 18.78 -10.02 -13.66
N LEU A 144 17.81 -9.88 -12.77
CA LEU A 144 18.08 -9.75 -11.33
C LEU A 144 18.83 -10.97 -10.78
N GLU A 145 18.51 -12.16 -11.29
CA GLU A 145 19.16 -13.40 -10.85
C GLU A 145 20.66 -13.46 -11.19
N GLU A 146 21.17 -12.67 -12.12
CA GLU A 146 22.60 -12.56 -12.39
C GLU A 146 23.34 -11.70 -11.35
N HIS A 147 22.59 -10.98 -10.50
CA HIS A 147 23.06 -10.02 -9.51
C HIS A 147 22.59 -10.31 -8.06
N PHE A 148 22.22 -11.55 -7.76
CA PHE A 148 21.79 -11.87 -6.40
C PHE A 148 22.85 -11.59 -5.32
N PRO A 149 24.16 -11.80 -5.53
CA PRO A 149 25.15 -11.42 -4.54
C PRO A 149 25.10 -9.94 -4.14
N GLU A 150 24.97 -9.06 -5.12
CA GLU A 150 24.87 -7.62 -4.91
C GLU A 150 23.50 -7.24 -4.33
N PHE A 151 22.43 -7.88 -4.79
CA PHE A 151 21.07 -7.62 -4.32
C PHE A 151 20.90 -7.92 -2.82
N ILE A 152 21.48 -9.04 -2.34
CA ILE A 152 21.38 -9.45 -0.93
C ILE A 152 22.51 -8.89 -0.04
N ALA A 153 23.48 -8.17 -0.62
CA ALA A 153 24.57 -7.58 0.14
C ALA A 153 24.06 -6.60 1.19
N GLN A 154 24.62 -6.67 2.40
CA GLN A 154 24.28 -5.73 3.47
C GLN A 154 24.96 -4.37 3.26
N ASP A 155 26.16 -4.36 2.68
CA ASP A 155 26.86 -3.13 2.33
C ASP A 155 26.26 -2.50 1.07
N ARG A 156 25.81 -1.27 1.20
CA ARG A 156 25.11 -0.51 0.15
C ARG A 156 26.06 0.45 -0.56
N ASN A 157 26.94 -0.10 -1.37
CA ASN A 157 27.68 0.71 -2.35
C ASN A 157 26.74 1.16 -3.50
N GLU A 158 27.23 1.99 -4.40
CA GLU A 158 26.43 2.55 -5.51
C GLU A 158 25.78 1.46 -6.37
N THR A 159 26.51 0.39 -6.72
CA THR A 159 26.01 -0.70 -7.55
C THR A 159 24.88 -1.45 -6.84
N THR A 160 25.08 -1.85 -5.58
CA THR A 160 24.06 -2.57 -4.79
C THR A 160 22.83 -1.69 -4.54
N ALA A 161 23.02 -0.38 -4.32
CA ALA A 161 21.93 0.57 -4.15
C ALA A 161 21.08 0.69 -5.42
N ARG A 162 21.71 0.75 -6.60
CA ARG A 162 21.00 0.81 -7.90
C ARG A 162 20.17 -0.45 -8.14
N ILE A 163 20.72 -1.65 -7.90
CA ILE A 163 20.00 -2.92 -8.08
C ILE A 163 18.76 -2.98 -7.15
N VAL A 164 18.92 -2.55 -5.91
CA VAL A 164 17.78 -2.50 -4.96
C VAL A 164 16.75 -1.43 -5.36
N SER A 165 17.20 -0.31 -5.92
CA SER A 165 16.30 0.71 -6.47
C SER A 165 15.49 0.15 -7.64
N ASP A 166 16.13 -0.52 -8.60
CA ASP A 166 15.48 -1.16 -9.74
C ASP A 166 14.47 -2.24 -9.32
N TYR A 167 14.80 -3.00 -8.28
CA TYR A 167 13.88 -3.97 -7.68
C TYR A 167 12.63 -3.28 -7.11
N ARG A 168 12.80 -2.23 -6.32
CA ARG A 168 11.69 -1.46 -5.73
C ARG A 168 10.85 -0.78 -6.79
N GLU A 169 11.50 -0.20 -7.79
CA GLU A 169 10.82 0.43 -8.91
C GLU A 169 10.00 -0.59 -9.73
N THR A 170 10.50 -1.82 -9.89
CA THR A 170 9.74 -2.90 -10.52
C THR A 170 8.48 -3.26 -9.72
N ILE A 171 8.55 -3.32 -8.40
CA ILE A 171 7.38 -3.51 -7.53
C ILE A 171 6.39 -2.35 -7.70
N SER A 172 6.89 -1.11 -7.72
CA SER A 172 6.08 0.09 -7.95
C SER A 172 5.31 0.01 -9.26
N ASP A 173 6.01 -0.25 -10.36
CA ASP A 173 5.40 -0.39 -11.68
C ASP A 173 4.31 -1.45 -11.71
N LEU A 174 4.61 -2.63 -11.14
CA LEU A 174 3.66 -3.74 -11.09
C LEU A 174 2.42 -3.41 -10.28
N LEU A 175 2.57 -2.74 -9.14
CA LEU A 175 1.44 -2.33 -8.31
C LEU A 175 0.56 -1.31 -9.03
N ILE A 176 1.16 -0.32 -9.66
CA ILE A 176 0.43 0.72 -10.39
C ILE A 176 -0.30 0.12 -11.59
N GLU A 177 0.38 -0.67 -12.42
CA GLU A 177 -0.21 -1.23 -13.64
C GLU A 177 -1.21 -2.34 -13.37
N ASN A 178 -0.85 -3.29 -12.50
CA ASN A 178 -1.62 -4.51 -12.30
C ASN A 178 -2.74 -4.36 -11.27
N PHE A 179 -2.64 -3.38 -10.36
CA PHE A 179 -3.68 -3.11 -9.39
C PHE A 179 -4.38 -1.76 -9.65
N SER A 180 -3.73 -0.62 -9.38
CA SER A 180 -4.41 0.68 -9.37
C SER A 180 -5.03 1.04 -10.73
N THR A 181 -4.24 0.94 -11.82
CA THR A 181 -4.73 1.24 -13.18
C THR A 181 -5.75 0.21 -13.64
N GLN A 182 -5.51 -1.09 -13.37
CA GLN A 182 -6.45 -2.14 -13.75
C GLN A 182 -7.79 -1.98 -13.01
N TRP A 183 -7.77 -1.62 -11.74
CA TRP A 183 -8.96 -1.34 -10.94
C TRP A 183 -9.73 -0.13 -11.47
N THR A 184 -9.04 0.97 -11.75
CA THR A 184 -9.65 2.18 -12.31
C THR A 184 -10.31 1.89 -13.66
N ASN A 185 -9.61 1.17 -14.55
CA ASN A 185 -10.17 0.78 -15.84
C ASN A 185 -11.39 -0.14 -15.71
N TRP A 186 -11.37 -1.07 -14.75
CA TRP A 186 -12.52 -1.93 -14.45
C TRP A 186 -13.71 -1.12 -13.96
N ALA A 187 -13.49 -0.18 -13.02
CA ALA A 187 -14.55 0.71 -12.51
C ALA A 187 -15.15 1.58 -13.63
N HIS A 188 -14.30 2.17 -14.47
CA HIS A 188 -14.75 2.95 -15.64
C HIS A 188 -15.57 2.11 -16.62
N GLY A 189 -15.25 0.83 -16.80
CA GLY A 189 -16.02 -0.11 -17.61
C GLY A 189 -17.45 -0.32 -17.10
N HIS A 190 -17.73 0.01 -15.85
CA HIS A 190 -19.05 -0.03 -15.22
C HIS A 190 -19.68 1.35 -15.01
N GLY A 191 -19.09 2.41 -15.54
CA GLY A 191 -19.55 3.79 -15.36
C GLY A 191 -19.31 4.36 -13.95
N SER A 192 -18.41 3.73 -13.19
CA SER A 192 -18.01 4.14 -11.84
C SER A 192 -16.65 4.83 -11.87
N ILE A 193 -16.33 5.59 -10.83
CA ILE A 193 -15.02 6.19 -10.60
C ILE A 193 -14.35 5.57 -9.37
N THR A 194 -13.07 5.88 -9.18
CA THR A 194 -12.25 5.33 -8.09
C THR A 194 -11.76 6.39 -7.13
N ARG A 195 -11.74 6.07 -5.83
CA ARG A 195 -11.14 6.84 -4.75
C ARG A 195 -10.15 5.96 -4.00
N ASN A 196 -8.91 6.41 -3.83
CA ASN A 196 -7.82 5.56 -3.32
C ASN A 196 -6.88 6.28 -2.37
N GLN A 197 -6.55 5.58 -1.30
CA GLN A 197 -5.42 5.89 -0.42
C GLN A 197 -4.20 5.09 -0.89
N ALA A 198 -3.19 5.79 -1.43
CA ALA A 198 -1.98 5.14 -1.93
C ALA A 198 -0.88 4.98 -0.86
N HIS A 199 -0.98 5.72 0.24
CA HIS A 199 0.00 5.64 1.33
C HIS A 199 0.04 4.23 1.95
N GLY A 200 1.20 3.88 2.50
CA GLY A 200 1.48 2.51 2.96
C GLY A 200 1.93 1.56 1.85
N SER A 201 1.71 1.89 0.57
CA SER A 201 2.14 1.05 -0.54
C SER A 201 3.64 1.16 -0.83
N PRO A 202 4.27 0.12 -1.40
CA PRO A 202 5.68 0.16 -1.82
C PRO A 202 5.90 0.87 -3.16
N ALA A 203 4.84 1.43 -3.76
CA ALA A 203 4.92 2.13 -5.05
C ALA A 203 5.29 3.60 -4.91
N ASN A 204 5.60 4.25 -6.04
CA ASN A 204 5.67 5.71 -6.11
C ASN A 204 4.28 6.29 -5.80
N LEU A 205 4.19 7.05 -4.71
CA LEU A 205 2.91 7.55 -4.21
C LEU A 205 2.25 8.53 -5.18
N ILE A 206 3.03 9.43 -5.80
CA ILE A 206 2.50 10.41 -6.75
C ILE A 206 1.87 9.70 -7.96
N ASP A 207 2.57 8.73 -8.54
CA ASP A 207 2.08 7.99 -9.71
C ASP A 207 0.87 7.12 -9.35
N THR A 208 0.88 6.51 -8.16
CA THR A 208 -0.24 5.71 -7.66
C THR A 208 -1.48 6.58 -7.45
N TYR A 209 -1.34 7.74 -6.84
CA TYR A 209 -2.42 8.71 -6.70
C TYR A 209 -2.91 9.25 -8.05
N ALA A 210 -1.99 9.47 -9.00
CA ALA A 210 -2.35 9.92 -10.35
C ALA A 210 -3.12 8.85 -11.15
N SER A 211 -3.03 7.57 -10.81
CA SER A 211 -3.68 6.46 -11.51
C SER A 211 -5.18 6.29 -11.21
N VAL A 212 -5.72 6.99 -10.22
CA VAL A 212 -7.13 6.90 -9.77
C VAL A 212 -7.86 8.23 -9.97
N ASP A 213 -9.19 8.26 -9.90
CA ASP A 213 -9.97 9.47 -10.15
C ASP A 213 -9.90 10.47 -9.00
N ILE A 214 -9.98 9.99 -7.76
CA ILE A 214 -9.93 10.79 -6.55
C ILE A 214 -8.79 10.30 -5.66
N PRO A 215 -7.62 10.94 -5.71
CA PRO A 215 -6.57 10.72 -4.73
C PRO A 215 -7.03 11.08 -3.32
N GLU A 216 -6.76 10.20 -2.34
CA GLU A 216 -7.14 10.42 -0.95
C GLU A 216 -5.95 10.31 -0.01
N CYS A 217 -5.70 11.34 0.80
CA CYS A 217 -4.76 11.29 1.91
C CYS A 217 -5.48 10.91 3.21
N GLU A 218 -4.72 10.67 4.26
CA GLU A 218 -5.23 10.36 5.59
C GLU A 218 -4.43 11.10 6.65
N GLY A 219 -5.09 11.52 7.73
CA GLY A 219 -4.47 12.12 8.90
C GLY A 219 -4.70 11.26 10.14
N PHE A 220 -3.62 10.73 10.71
CA PHE A 220 -3.67 9.75 11.80
C PHE A 220 -3.70 10.31 13.21
N GLY A 221 -3.55 11.59 13.40
CA GLY A 221 -3.45 12.15 14.72
C GLY A 221 -3.76 13.62 14.76
N LEU A 222 -3.95 14.11 15.99
CA LEU A 222 -4.13 15.52 16.26
C LEU A 222 -2.81 16.25 16.05
N SER A 223 -2.74 17.13 15.08
CA SER A 223 -1.55 17.96 14.84
C SER A 223 -1.29 18.93 16.00
N GLN A 224 -0.03 19.18 16.28
CA GLN A 224 0.35 20.16 17.28
C GLN A 224 0.34 21.57 16.67
N PHE A 225 -0.72 22.31 16.96
CA PHE A 225 -0.81 23.73 16.64
C PHE A 225 -0.42 24.56 17.86
N HIS A 226 0.49 25.51 17.74
CA HIS A 226 0.88 26.39 18.81
C HIS A 226 -0.19 27.48 19.07
N ILE A 227 -1.44 27.06 19.22
CA ILE A 227 -2.59 27.94 19.48
C ILE A 227 -2.80 28.01 20.99
N LYS A 228 -2.77 29.23 21.55
CA LYS A 228 -3.00 29.44 22.97
C LYS A 228 -4.39 28.95 23.38
N GLY A 229 -4.43 28.09 24.40
CA GLY A 229 -5.68 27.55 24.94
C GLY A 229 -6.21 26.32 24.22
N LEU A 230 -5.57 25.89 23.11
CA LEU A 230 -5.90 24.62 22.47
C LEU A 230 -5.39 23.45 23.33
N ARG A 231 -6.24 22.46 23.57
CA ARG A 231 -5.85 21.25 24.31
C ARG A 231 -4.69 20.55 23.60
N GLN A 232 -3.68 20.19 24.35
CA GLN A 232 -2.62 19.27 23.91
C GLN A 232 -2.87 17.91 24.54
N ASP A 233 -2.80 16.85 23.73
CA ASP A 233 -2.95 15.48 24.21
C ASP A 233 -1.57 14.82 24.34
N SER A 234 -1.31 14.24 25.51
CA SER A 234 -0.07 13.50 25.77
C SER A 234 0.04 12.20 25.00
N LEU A 235 -1.09 11.69 24.49
CA LEU A 235 -1.17 10.47 23.70
C LEU A 235 -1.00 10.74 22.20
N THR A 236 -1.02 12.01 21.77
CA THR A 236 -0.78 12.37 20.38
C THR A 236 0.67 12.04 20.01
N ARG A 237 0.84 11.22 19.00
CA ARG A 237 2.17 10.94 18.44
C ARG A 237 2.71 12.20 17.79
N LYS A 238 3.93 12.56 18.10
CA LYS A 238 4.64 13.61 17.36
C LYS A 238 4.80 13.15 15.91
N ASN A 239 4.46 14.00 14.95
CA ASN A 239 4.55 13.77 13.51
C ASN A 239 3.51 12.80 12.91
N ASP A 240 2.36 12.58 13.56
CA ASP A 240 1.29 11.78 12.97
C ASP A 240 0.65 12.46 11.73
N SER A 241 0.78 13.76 11.58
CA SER A 241 0.34 14.52 10.41
C SER A 241 1.53 15.19 9.74
N ASP A 242 2.32 14.40 8.99
CA ASP A 242 3.36 14.95 8.13
C ASP A 242 2.69 15.66 6.94
N LEU A 243 3.01 16.94 6.76
CA LEU A 243 2.45 17.76 5.69
C LEU A 243 2.74 17.17 4.30
N SER A 244 3.88 16.51 4.11
CA SER A 244 4.22 15.83 2.85
C SER A 244 3.21 14.73 2.53
N MET A 245 2.84 13.93 3.52
CA MET A 245 1.84 12.85 3.35
C MET A 245 0.48 13.40 2.93
N LEU A 246 0.05 14.52 3.51
CA LEU A 246 -1.21 15.17 3.14
C LEU A 246 -1.13 15.73 1.70
N LYS A 247 0.03 16.23 1.30
CA LYS A 247 0.22 16.87 -0.02
C LYS A 247 0.44 15.91 -1.18
N TYR A 248 0.86 14.68 -0.98
CA TYR A 248 1.08 13.75 -2.09
C TYR A 248 -0.19 13.53 -2.92
N ALA A 249 -1.35 13.38 -2.29
CA ALA A 249 -2.61 13.21 -2.99
C ALA A 249 -3.00 14.45 -3.81
N SER A 250 -2.92 15.64 -3.22
CA SER A 250 -3.23 16.91 -3.90
C SER A 250 -2.22 17.23 -5.00
N SER A 251 -0.94 16.97 -4.79
CA SER A 251 0.09 17.17 -5.82
C SER A 251 -0.19 16.29 -7.04
N ALA A 252 -0.50 15.02 -6.84
CA ALA A 252 -0.88 14.12 -7.92
C ALA A 252 -2.15 14.58 -8.64
N ALA A 253 -3.18 15.00 -7.88
CA ALA A 253 -4.42 15.51 -8.46
C ALA A 253 -4.18 16.75 -9.33
N HIS A 254 -3.39 17.71 -8.84
CA HIS A 254 -3.10 18.94 -9.54
C HIS A 254 -2.34 18.70 -10.85
N ILE A 255 -1.28 17.89 -10.82
CA ILE A 255 -0.50 17.53 -12.00
C ILE A 255 -1.34 16.78 -13.03
N ALA A 256 -2.20 15.85 -12.57
CA ALA A 256 -3.05 15.05 -13.43
C ALA A 256 -4.36 15.76 -13.84
N GLY A 257 -4.59 17.01 -13.43
CA GLY A 257 -5.78 17.79 -13.75
C GLY A 257 -7.09 17.24 -13.16
N LYS A 258 -7.01 16.55 -12.01
CA LYS A 258 -8.17 15.98 -11.32
C LYS A 258 -8.88 17.03 -10.47
N PRO A 259 -10.22 17.04 -10.46
CA PRO A 259 -10.98 18.09 -9.75
C PRO A 259 -11.01 17.89 -8.24
N TYR A 260 -10.83 16.66 -7.76
CA TYR A 260 -10.97 16.33 -6.35
C TYR A 260 -9.71 15.74 -5.76
N THR A 261 -9.40 16.18 -4.54
CA THR A 261 -8.50 15.52 -3.60
C THR A 261 -9.28 15.28 -2.33
N SER A 262 -9.43 14.05 -1.93
CA SER A 262 -10.14 13.69 -0.70
C SER A 262 -9.19 13.41 0.46
N SER A 263 -9.77 13.36 1.65
CA SER A 263 -9.07 12.92 2.85
C SER A 263 -9.96 12.04 3.73
N GLU A 264 -9.40 11.01 4.31
CA GLU A 264 -9.91 10.40 5.52
C GLU A 264 -9.47 11.29 6.68
N THR A 265 -10.43 11.85 7.41
CA THR A 265 -10.19 12.92 8.34
C THR A 265 -10.65 12.54 9.75
N PHE A 266 -9.84 12.83 10.75
CA PHE A 266 -10.09 12.50 12.16
C PHE A 266 -9.97 11.02 12.52
N THR A 267 -9.12 10.27 11.84
CA THR A 267 -8.68 8.93 12.23
C THR A 267 -7.74 9.01 13.43
N TRP A 268 -8.22 9.64 14.52
CA TRP A 268 -7.40 9.92 15.68
C TRP A 268 -7.44 8.78 16.67
N LEU A 269 -6.28 8.21 16.96
CA LEU A 269 -6.15 7.11 17.90
C LEU A 269 -6.51 7.57 19.32
N THR A 270 -7.37 6.81 19.99
CA THR A 270 -7.75 7.01 21.40
C THR A 270 -8.54 8.28 21.73
N GLU A 271 -9.05 9.01 20.75
CA GLU A 271 -9.78 10.26 20.93
C GLU A 271 -11.30 10.11 21.20
N HIS A 272 -11.74 8.95 21.66
CA HIS A 272 -13.14 8.67 21.95
C HIS A 272 -13.75 9.68 22.90
N PHE A 273 -14.74 10.46 22.44
CA PHE A 273 -15.52 11.44 23.24
C PHE A 273 -14.68 12.48 24.00
N ARG A 274 -13.42 12.68 23.62
CA ARG A 274 -12.49 13.61 24.27
C ARG A 274 -12.20 14.84 23.43
N THR A 275 -12.58 14.83 22.17
CA THR A 275 -12.31 15.88 21.19
C THR A 275 -13.38 16.97 21.26
N SER A 276 -12.97 18.22 21.07
CA SER A 276 -13.85 19.36 20.85
C SER A 276 -13.78 19.83 19.39
N LEU A 277 -14.82 20.50 18.90
CA LEU A 277 -14.81 21.08 17.56
C LEU A 277 -13.70 22.12 17.37
N SER A 278 -13.27 22.79 18.42
CA SER A 278 -12.13 23.70 18.40
C SER A 278 -10.79 23.02 18.12
N GLN A 279 -10.67 21.70 18.41
CA GLN A 279 -9.51 20.90 18.04
C GLN A 279 -9.62 20.37 16.60
N CYS A 280 -10.83 20.06 16.16
CA CYS A 280 -11.08 19.60 14.79
C CYS A 280 -10.78 20.69 13.76
N LYS A 281 -11.11 21.95 14.06
CA LYS A 281 -11.02 23.03 13.08
C LYS A 281 -9.60 23.29 12.57
N PRO A 282 -8.54 23.41 13.39
CA PRO A 282 -7.18 23.58 12.88
C PRO A 282 -6.68 22.44 11.99
N ASP A 283 -7.00 21.19 12.33
CA ASP A 283 -6.65 20.04 11.49
C ASP A 283 -7.42 20.06 10.16
N MET A 284 -8.69 20.47 10.20
CA MET A 284 -9.46 20.68 8.99
C MET A 284 -8.86 21.77 8.10
N ASP A 285 -8.43 22.89 8.68
CA ASP A 285 -7.76 23.96 7.95
C ASP A 285 -6.43 23.47 7.37
N LEU A 286 -5.69 22.62 8.08
CA LEU A 286 -4.48 21.99 7.58
C LEU A 286 -4.75 21.12 6.34
N MET A 287 -5.85 20.35 6.34
CA MET A 287 -6.26 19.59 5.16
C MET A 287 -6.55 20.52 3.97
N PHE A 288 -7.27 21.63 4.19
CA PHE A 288 -7.56 22.60 3.14
C PHE A 288 -6.28 23.23 2.56
N VAL A 289 -5.35 23.69 3.39
CA VAL A 289 -4.09 24.27 2.89
C VAL A 289 -3.14 23.23 2.30
N SER A 290 -3.38 21.96 2.57
CA SER A 290 -2.70 20.84 1.91
C SER A 290 -3.31 20.49 0.54
N GLY A 291 -4.38 21.18 0.13
CA GLY A 291 -5.03 21.00 -1.17
C GLY A 291 -6.20 20.01 -1.18
N VAL A 292 -6.64 19.54 -0.02
CA VAL A 292 -7.85 18.71 0.09
C VAL A 292 -9.09 19.57 -0.11
N ASN A 293 -10.03 19.09 -0.92
CA ASN A 293 -11.28 19.78 -1.21
C ASN A 293 -12.52 18.86 -1.17
N HIS A 294 -12.36 17.63 -0.70
CA HIS A 294 -13.43 16.63 -0.59
C HIS A 294 -13.19 15.72 0.62
N MET A 295 -13.84 16.01 1.75
CA MET A 295 -13.53 15.38 3.03
C MET A 295 -14.49 14.28 3.43
N PHE A 296 -13.94 13.21 4.00
CA PHE A 296 -14.67 12.12 4.63
C PHE A 296 -14.25 12.03 6.09
N PHE A 297 -15.21 12.07 6.99
CA PHE A 297 -14.92 11.98 8.42
C PHE A 297 -14.83 10.53 8.88
N HIS A 298 -13.75 10.26 9.60
CA HIS A 298 -13.55 8.98 10.29
C HIS A 298 -13.69 9.23 11.82
N GLY A 299 -14.84 8.96 12.44
CA GLY A 299 -16.02 8.68 11.63
C GLY A 299 -17.23 8.50 12.51
N THR A 300 -18.27 7.97 11.92
CA THR A 300 -19.52 7.66 12.63
C THR A 300 -19.68 6.15 12.71
N PRO A 301 -19.24 5.49 13.82
CA PRO A 301 -19.43 4.05 13.99
C PRO A 301 -20.91 3.71 14.00
N TYR A 302 -21.28 2.65 13.30
CA TYR A 302 -22.63 2.10 13.38
C TYR A 302 -22.91 1.63 14.81
N SER A 303 -24.07 2.00 15.34
CA SER A 303 -24.56 1.49 16.62
C SER A 303 -26.00 1.03 16.48
N PRO A 304 -26.33 -0.21 16.82
CA PRO A 304 -27.72 -0.65 16.89
C PRO A 304 -28.49 0.17 17.94
N LYS A 305 -29.79 0.34 17.71
CA LYS A 305 -30.65 1.16 18.58
C LYS A 305 -30.62 0.68 20.05
N GLU A 306 -30.44 -0.59 20.25
CA GLU A 306 -30.44 -1.27 21.57
C GLU A 306 -29.08 -1.15 22.27
N ALA A 307 -28.05 -0.66 21.60
CA ALA A 307 -26.74 -0.48 22.21
C ALA A 307 -26.82 0.60 23.30
N LYS A 308 -26.35 0.25 24.50
CA LYS A 308 -26.26 1.21 25.61
C LYS A 308 -25.28 2.33 25.24
N TRP A 309 -25.52 3.54 25.76
CA TRP A 309 -24.56 4.64 25.61
C TRP A 309 -23.15 4.21 26.05
N PRO A 310 -22.09 4.59 25.32
CA PRO A 310 -22.03 5.50 24.20
C PRO A 310 -22.31 4.86 22.81
N GLY A 311 -22.73 3.61 22.74
CA GLY A 311 -22.85 2.83 21.52
C GLY A 311 -21.57 2.10 21.17
N TRP A 312 -21.49 1.60 19.95
CA TRP A 312 -20.28 0.98 19.43
C TRP A 312 -19.28 2.08 19.08
N LYS A 313 -18.01 1.82 19.35
CA LYS A 313 -16.90 2.74 19.10
C LYS A 313 -15.90 2.12 18.16
N PHE A 314 -15.22 2.97 17.41
CA PHE A 314 -14.05 2.56 16.63
C PHE A 314 -12.79 3.17 17.28
N TYR A 315 -11.72 2.38 17.40
CA TYR A 315 -10.53 2.74 18.19
C TYR A 315 -9.74 3.93 17.63
N ALA A 316 -9.91 4.24 16.35
CA ALA A 316 -9.25 5.33 15.64
C ALA A 316 -10.30 6.32 15.09
N SER A 317 -11.05 6.96 15.97
CA SER A 317 -12.14 7.87 15.60
C SER A 317 -12.42 8.85 16.71
N ILE A 318 -12.83 10.06 16.34
CA ILE A 318 -13.39 11.04 17.26
C ILE A 318 -14.84 10.75 17.64
N ASP A 319 -15.45 9.71 17.07
CA ASP A 319 -16.87 9.36 17.24
C ASP A 319 -17.81 10.54 16.93
N MET A 320 -17.77 11.03 15.70
CA MET A 320 -18.66 12.07 15.18
C MET A 320 -20.06 11.49 14.98
N SER A 321 -20.78 11.30 16.06
CA SER A 321 -22.05 10.62 16.11
C SER A 321 -23.07 11.33 17.00
N PRO A 322 -24.39 11.08 16.83
CA PRO A 322 -25.45 11.67 17.66
C PRO A 322 -25.31 11.37 19.17
N THR A 323 -24.55 10.34 19.55
CA THR A 323 -24.30 10.01 20.95
C THR A 323 -23.18 10.83 21.58
N ASN A 324 -22.39 11.56 20.78
CA ASN A 324 -21.36 12.47 21.26
C ASN A 324 -21.94 13.88 21.48
N ASN A 325 -21.56 14.52 22.56
CA ASN A 325 -22.06 15.87 22.92
C ASN A 325 -21.67 16.95 21.90
N ILE A 326 -20.60 16.78 21.11
CA ILE A 326 -20.21 17.71 20.05
C ILE A 326 -21.20 17.71 18.87
N TRP A 327 -22.08 16.71 18.76
CA TRP A 327 -23.01 16.57 17.66
C TRP A 327 -24.00 17.74 17.55
N GLN A 328 -24.41 18.30 18.68
CA GLN A 328 -25.35 19.42 18.71
C GLN A 328 -24.80 20.67 18.02
N ASP A 329 -23.48 20.90 18.11
CA ASP A 329 -22.79 22.05 17.54
C ASP A 329 -22.17 21.72 16.15
N ALA A 330 -22.14 20.45 15.78
CA ALA A 330 -21.54 19.99 14.53
C ALA A 330 -22.12 20.64 13.27
N PRO A 331 -23.42 20.98 13.17
CA PRO A 331 -23.97 21.65 11.98
C PRO A 331 -23.21 22.91 11.59
N ALA A 332 -22.86 23.78 12.56
CA ALA A 332 -22.09 25.00 12.27
C ALA A 332 -20.69 24.70 11.70
N PHE A 333 -20.06 23.63 12.18
CA PHE A 333 -18.77 23.16 11.66
C PHE A 333 -18.92 22.58 10.25
N PHE A 334 -19.96 21.80 9.99
CA PHE A 334 -20.24 21.25 8.65
C PHE A 334 -20.56 22.35 7.63
N GLU A 335 -21.29 23.39 8.01
CA GLU A 335 -21.52 24.54 7.15
C GLU A 335 -20.24 25.28 6.79
N TYR A 336 -19.33 25.44 7.75
CA TYR A 336 -18.02 26.01 7.48
C TYR A 336 -17.26 25.18 6.44
N ILE A 337 -17.20 23.86 6.62
CA ILE A 337 -16.51 22.93 5.70
C ILE A 337 -17.16 22.98 4.31
N THR A 338 -18.48 22.96 4.25
CA THR A 338 -19.23 23.03 2.98
C THR A 338 -18.89 24.29 2.20
N ARG A 339 -18.86 25.44 2.87
CA ARG A 339 -18.47 26.72 2.24
C ARG A 339 -17.04 26.69 1.72
N CYS A 340 -16.10 26.21 2.51
CA CYS A 340 -14.69 26.11 2.09
C CYS A 340 -14.54 25.17 0.89
N GLN A 341 -15.13 23.98 0.95
CA GLN A 341 -15.08 23.02 -0.16
C GLN A 341 -15.71 23.60 -1.43
N SER A 342 -16.83 24.32 -1.31
CA SER A 342 -17.48 24.96 -2.46
C SER A 342 -16.52 25.90 -3.21
N PHE A 343 -15.77 26.74 -2.50
CA PHE A 343 -14.76 27.60 -3.13
C PHE A 343 -13.57 26.82 -3.70
N LEU A 344 -13.05 25.88 -2.93
CA LEU A 344 -11.86 25.10 -3.34
C LEU A 344 -12.12 24.19 -4.56
N GLN A 345 -13.37 23.77 -4.77
CA GLN A 345 -13.78 22.97 -5.93
C GLN A 345 -14.09 23.79 -7.18
N MET A 346 -14.30 25.10 -7.05
CA MET A 346 -14.59 25.98 -8.18
C MET A 346 -13.35 26.33 -9.02
N GLY A 347 -12.20 26.35 -8.39
CA GLY A 347 -10.94 26.77 -9.00
C GLY A 347 -10.13 25.63 -9.61
N LYS A 348 -9.03 26.02 -10.23
CA LYS A 348 -7.94 25.10 -10.62
C LYS A 348 -6.68 25.50 -9.85
N PRO A 349 -5.82 24.54 -9.52
CA PRO A 349 -4.52 24.88 -8.92
C PRO A 349 -3.72 25.72 -9.93
N ASP A 350 -3.10 26.78 -9.41
CA ASP A 350 -2.23 27.68 -10.15
C ASP A 350 -0.91 27.79 -9.36
N ASN A 351 0.10 27.07 -9.80
CA ASN A 351 1.39 26.99 -9.13
C ASN A 351 2.48 27.52 -10.06
N ASP A 352 3.29 28.46 -9.57
CA ASP A 352 4.38 29.04 -10.32
C ASP A 352 5.56 28.08 -10.52
N PHE A 353 5.71 27.10 -9.62
CA PHE A 353 6.81 26.14 -9.60
C PHE A 353 6.33 24.72 -9.40
N LEU A 354 6.94 23.81 -10.17
CA LEU A 354 6.88 22.36 -9.94
C LEU A 354 8.20 21.93 -9.29
N VAL A 355 8.11 21.33 -8.10
CA VAL A 355 9.27 20.83 -7.35
C VAL A 355 9.30 19.33 -7.34
#